data_2cc77fea26a3ad848a174c8b922e483f
#
_entry.id   2cc77fea26a3ad848a174c8b922e483f
#
_cell.length_a   1.000
_cell.length_b   1.000
_cell.length_c   1.000
_cell.angle_alpha   90.00
_cell.angle_beta   90.00
_cell.angle_gamma   90.00
#
_symmetry.space_group_name_H-M   'P 1'
#
loop_
_entity.id
_entity.type
_entity.pdbx_description
1 polymer ?
#
loop_
_entity_poly.entity_id
_entity_poly.type
_entity_poly.pdbx_seq_one_letter_code
_entity_poly.pdbx_strand_id
1 'polypeptide(L)'
;MAAGSAQVGQKQRLRPAGAGDRFSTPQRGAHARRGEQGRTASGRFLARAAAVTAGLTAAGAVLGLVRDQILAHFFGAGAETDAFLVAWTVPEFASTLLIEDAMALILVPAFSRALARRGGSLFGDPVRTLVRSTLPRLALAMSALAGLLVLAAPALVGALAPGLADAQLAVDCTRLTATCVLTFALAGYCSAALRAHGSFLPPAAIYVAYNVGIIGTILVLREPFGVRAAAAGVAVGGALMVAVQAPYLIRELRARPVPKGDAPAGDGGRLLVLGLIAPVIAFAVSRQSQILIERFLASPLPAGAISHLNYAQKVAQMPMILSLMLCTVSFPVVARAMAAGDKDGARRRVERDLLLAAVVVLIGTSVVIAAAPQIVELLFQRGAFDSADTAATAAVMRVYALGLLGQTTVGTLVRCYFSAAHPLWYPAAAMAAGLAVTAVTGVAGAALWGAVGIAAANALGITLTAAMLLLGARRQAIPVRIHYLGEGLLRLATAAAWATAAGWLCSLWIGSPVLALAVAALVSVSVFLLFIACAASAPDIPPLTRTASRRLAHARCHGAPRRDSSTAAEASPVGGDVPLDRRHHG
;
A
#
# COMPACT_ATOMS: atom_id res chain seq x y z
N MET A 1 -8.82 -73.12 20.20
CA MET A 1 -9.33 -73.36 21.57
C MET A 1 -9.93 -72.04 22.00
N ALA A 2 -11.20 -71.96 21.86
CA ALA A 2 -12.28 -72.16 22.76
C ALA A 2 -12.48 -70.92 23.66
N ALA A 3 -13.49 -70.19 23.38
CA ALA A 3 -14.82 -70.10 23.98
C ALA A 3 -14.78 -69.12 25.22
N GLY A 4 -15.71 -68.27 25.55
CA GLY A 4 -17.07 -68.08 25.14
C GLY A 4 -17.72 -66.91 25.88
N SER A 5 -18.67 -66.36 25.27
CA SER A 5 -19.92 -65.73 25.66
C SER A 5 -20.26 -65.46 27.14
N ALA A 6 -20.86 -64.32 27.43
CA ALA A 6 -22.19 -64.22 28.06
C ALA A 6 -22.78 -62.82 28.02
N GLN A 7 -23.92 -62.68 27.40
CA GLN A 7 -24.95 -61.63 27.54
C GLN A 7 -25.65 -61.74 28.91
N VAL A 8 -25.96 -60.60 29.55
CA VAL A 8 -27.17 -60.49 30.39
C VAL A 8 -27.71 -59.06 30.18
N GLY A 9 -28.93 -59.09 29.68
CA GLY A 9 -29.82 -57.96 29.57
C GLY A 9 -30.55 -57.64 30.88
N GLN A 10 -30.98 -56.41 31.02
CA GLN A 10 -32.02 -56.08 32.01
C GLN A 10 -32.99 -55.03 31.49
N LYS A 11 -34.21 -55.43 31.60
CA LYS A 11 -35.49 -54.92 31.12
C LYS A 11 -35.85 -53.54 31.62
N GLN A 12 -36.48 -52.79 30.72
CA GLN A 12 -37.42 -51.72 30.95
C GLN A 12 -38.37 -51.92 32.09
N ARG A 13 -38.60 -50.88 32.88
CA ARG A 13 -39.93 -50.71 33.55
C ARG A 13 -40.40 -49.28 33.27
N LEU A 14 -41.49 -49.19 32.58
CA LEU A 14 -42.39 -48.04 32.46
C LEU A 14 -43.16 -47.86 33.79
N ARG A 15 -43.35 -46.61 34.20
CA ARG A 15 -44.50 -46.16 35.01
C ARG A 15 -44.75 -44.65 34.81
N PRO A 16 -45.94 -44.14 35.19
CA PRO A 16 -46.74 -43.36 34.25
C PRO A 16 -46.85 -41.87 34.61
N ALA A 17 -47.58 -41.14 33.73
CA ALA A 17 -47.91 -39.76 33.77
C ALA A 17 -48.58 -39.27 35.06
N GLY A 18 -48.22 -38.08 35.52
CA GLY A 18 -48.91 -37.30 36.56
C GLY A 18 -48.58 -35.82 36.43
N ALA A 19 -49.53 -35.11 35.84
CA ALA A 19 -49.98 -33.75 36.02
C ALA A 19 -49.05 -32.68 36.63
N GLY A 20 -48.88 -31.63 35.89
CA GLY A 20 -48.97 -30.24 36.36
C GLY A 20 -47.69 -29.64 36.89
N ASP A 21 -46.99 -28.84 36.06
CA ASP A 21 -46.72 -27.49 36.55
C ASP A 21 -46.34 -26.50 35.45
N ARG A 22 -46.67 -25.28 35.77
CA ARG A 22 -46.82 -24.10 34.97
C ARG A 22 -45.51 -23.53 34.43
N PHE A 23 -45.58 -23.00 33.25
CA PHE A 23 -44.92 -21.80 32.73
C PHE A 23 -43.56 -21.43 33.37
N SER A 24 -42.51 -21.72 32.68
CA SER A 24 -41.31 -20.85 32.65
C SER A 24 -40.90 -20.66 31.20
N THR A 25 -41.34 -19.54 30.62
CA THR A 25 -40.96 -18.98 29.33
C THR A 25 -39.54 -18.44 29.40
N PRO A 26 -38.86 -18.23 28.27
CA PRO A 26 -37.48 -18.65 28.05
C PRO A 26 -36.49 -17.51 28.20
N GLN A 27 -35.42 -17.74 28.89
CA GLN A 27 -34.19 -16.94 28.91
C GLN A 27 -33.38 -16.94 27.58
N ARG A 28 -33.95 -17.42 26.47
CA ARG A 28 -33.25 -17.41 25.16
C ARG A 28 -33.04 -16.01 24.57
N GLY A 29 -33.84 -15.01 24.93
CA GLY A 29 -33.74 -13.67 24.40
C GLY A 29 -32.60 -12.81 24.99
N ALA A 30 -32.20 -13.08 26.23
CA ALA A 30 -31.15 -12.29 26.91
C ALA A 30 -29.73 -12.67 26.45
N HIS A 31 -29.48 -13.95 26.13
CA HIS A 31 -28.19 -14.39 25.62
C HIS A 31 -27.94 -13.98 24.15
N ALA A 32 -28.98 -13.96 23.31
CA ALA A 32 -28.87 -13.47 21.94
C ALA A 32 -28.58 -11.96 21.88
N ARG A 33 -29.24 -11.15 22.70
CA ARG A 33 -29.01 -9.69 22.77
C ARG A 33 -27.65 -9.32 23.37
N ARG A 34 -27.11 -10.08 24.34
CA ARG A 34 -25.74 -9.91 24.85
C ARG A 34 -24.69 -10.29 23.80
N GLY A 35 -24.94 -11.30 22.97
CA GLY A 35 -24.05 -11.70 21.87
C GLY A 35 -24.02 -10.66 20.74
N GLU A 36 -25.14 -10.03 20.42
CA GLU A 36 -25.22 -8.97 19.40
C GLU A 36 -24.61 -7.65 19.90
N GLN A 37 -24.86 -7.26 21.15
CA GLN A 37 -24.25 -6.09 21.75
C GLN A 37 -22.72 -6.23 21.92
N GLY A 38 -22.22 -7.43 22.22
CA GLY A 38 -20.78 -7.72 22.26
C GLY A 38 -20.13 -7.67 20.87
N ARG A 39 -20.83 -8.14 19.81
CA ARG A 39 -20.37 -8.05 18.42
C ARG A 39 -20.36 -6.64 17.87
N THR A 40 -21.36 -5.82 18.18
CA THR A 40 -21.44 -4.42 17.75
C THR A 40 -20.44 -3.53 18.50
N ALA A 41 -20.18 -3.77 19.77
CA ALA A 41 -19.17 -3.07 20.56
C ALA A 41 -17.75 -3.41 20.07
N SER A 42 -17.47 -4.68 19.79
CA SER A 42 -16.20 -5.14 19.19
C SER A 42 -16.00 -4.57 17.78
N GLY A 43 -17.06 -4.50 16.97
CA GLY A 43 -17.01 -3.91 15.63
C GLY A 43 -16.70 -2.42 15.63
N ARG A 44 -17.28 -1.64 16.54
CA ARG A 44 -17.00 -0.19 16.70
C ARG A 44 -15.58 0.05 17.22
N PHE A 45 -15.09 -0.76 18.13
CA PHE A 45 -13.71 -0.66 18.62
C PHE A 45 -12.69 -0.92 17.50
N LEU A 46 -12.89 -1.98 16.71
CA LEU A 46 -12.06 -2.31 15.56
C LEU A 46 -12.10 -1.21 14.49
N ALA A 47 -13.29 -0.69 14.18
CA ALA A 47 -13.44 0.40 13.22
C ALA A 47 -12.73 1.68 13.69
N ARG A 48 -12.83 2.03 14.98
CA ARG A 48 -12.13 3.18 15.57
C ARG A 48 -10.61 2.99 15.55
N ALA A 49 -10.13 1.81 15.91
CA ALA A 49 -8.70 1.49 15.85
C ALA A 49 -8.16 1.58 14.42
N ALA A 50 -8.89 1.03 13.44
CA ALA A 50 -8.54 1.12 12.04
C ALA A 50 -8.52 2.58 11.54
N ALA A 51 -9.53 3.39 11.91
CA ALA A 51 -9.60 4.80 11.53
C ALA A 51 -8.44 5.62 12.12
N VAL A 52 -8.09 5.40 13.39
CA VAL A 52 -6.96 6.08 14.05
C VAL A 52 -5.63 5.65 13.41
N THR A 53 -5.46 4.36 13.11
CA THR A 53 -4.27 3.86 12.41
C THR A 53 -4.13 4.49 11.02
N ALA A 54 -5.22 4.53 10.25
CA ALA A 54 -5.24 5.19 8.94
C ALA A 54 -4.95 6.70 9.06
N GLY A 55 -5.52 7.37 10.06
CA GLY A 55 -5.28 8.79 10.33
C GLY A 55 -3.82 9.09 10.67
N LEU A 56 -3.16 8.26 11.48
CA LEU A 56 -1.74 8.41 11.80
C LEU A 56 -0.84 8.13 10.58
N THR A 57 -1.19 7.15 9.76
CA THR A 57 -0.46 6.89 8.51
C THR A 57 -0.58 8.08 7.55
N ALA A 58 -1.78 8.64 7.41
CA ALA A 58 -2.01 9.84 6.60
C ALA A 58 -1.26 11.06 7.16
N ALA A 59 -1.28 11.26 8.49
CA ALA A 59 -0.52 12.31 9.16
C ALA A 59 0.99 12.17 8.92
N GLY A 60 1.52 10.94 8.95
CA GLY A 60 2.90 10.65 8.61
C GLY A 60 3.26 11.04 7.16
N ALA A 61 2.36 10.76 6.21
CA ALA A 61 2.54 11.15 4.81
C ALA A 61 2.51 12.68 4.61
N VAL A 62 1.57 13.36 5.27
CA VAL A 62 1.49 14.84 5.25
C VAL A 62 2.73 15.47 5.86
N LEU A 63 3.20 14.97 7.01
CA LEU A 63 4.45 15.45 7.61
C LEU A 63 5.67 15.15 6.73
N GLY A 64 5.66 14.07 5.96
CA GLY A 64 6.67 13.79 4.95
C GLY A 64 6.71 14.86 3.85
N LEU A 65 5.55 15.30 3.37
CA LEU A 65 5.46 16.41 2.41
C LEU A 65 5.90 17.73 3.03
N VAL A 66 5.49 18.02 4.27
CA VAL A 66 5.94 19.24 5.01
C VAL A 66 7.45 19.24 5.19
N ARG A 67 8.07 18.11 5.51
CA ARG A 67 9.53 17.96 5.56
C ARG A 67 10.19 18.31 4.22
N ASP A 68 9.63 17.79 3.13
CA ASP A 68 10.16 18.04 1.78
C ASP A 68 9.99 19.52 1.38
N GLN A 69 8.89 20.18 1.79
CA GLN A 69 8.71 21.63 1.64
C GLN A 69 9.72 22.44 2.46
N ILE A 70 9.99 22.03 3.70
CA ILE A 70 10.99 22.66 4.57
C ILE A 70 12.39 22.51 3.97
N LEU A 71 12.71 21.32 3.44
CA LEU A 71 13.98 21.07 2.76
C LEU A 71 14.12 21.96 1.52
N ALA A 72 13.09 22.03 0.68
CA ALA A 72 13.07 22.91 -0.50
C ALA A 72 13.16 24.39 -0.12
N HIS A 73 12.46 24.82 0.93
CA HIS A 73 12.46 26.21 1.39
C HIS A 73 13.84 26.70 1.83
N PHE A 74 14.59 25.87 2.57
CA PHE A 74 15.89 26.29 3.14
C PHE A 74 17.06 26.00 2.23
N PHE A 75 17.02 24.94 1.42
CA PHE A 75 18.16 24.48 0.63
C PHE A 75 17.90 24.47 -0.89
N GLY A 76 16.66 24.75 -1.34
CA GLY A 76 16.30 24.78 -2.75
C GLY A 76 16.45 23.42 -3.46
N ALA A 77 16.63 23.47 -4.79
CA ALA A 77 17.02 22.33 -5.60
C ALA A 77 18.43 22.57 -6.16
N GLY A 78 19.45 22.30 -5.35
CA GLY A 78 20.84 22.57 -5.66
C GLY A 78 21.79 21.46 -5.20
N ALA A 79 23.09 21.73 -5.25
CA ALA A 79 24.14 20.77 -4.91
C ALA A 79 24.01 20.21 -3.48
N GLU A 80 23.61 21.03 -2.51
CA GLU A 80 23.44 20.60 -1.12
C GLU A 80 22.28 19.60 -0.99
N THR A 81 21.14 19.90 -1.61
CA THR A 81 19.97 19.01 -1.59
C THR A 81 20.25 17.73 -2.36
N ASP A 82 20.96 17.79 -3.50
CA ASP A 82 21.37 16.61 -4.26
C ASP A 82 22.29 15.71 -3.43
N ALA A 83 23.27 16.26 -2.73
CA ALA A 83 24.15 15.52 -1.84
C ALA A 83 23.38 14.82 -0.70
N PHE A 84 22.43 15.51 -0.08
CA PHE A 84 21.55 14.92 0.92
C PHE A 84 20.66 13.82 0.33
N LEU A 85 20.11 14.00 -0.87
CA LEU A 85 19.24 13.02 -1.51
C LEU A 85 19.99 11.76 -1.96
N VAL A 86 21.27 11.87 -2.33
CA VAL A 86 22.15 10.70 -2.53
C VAL A 86 22.29 9.94 -1.21
N ALA A 87 22.57 10.62 -0.11
CA ALA A 87 22.65 10.01 1.22
C ALA A 87 21.31 9.42 1.69
N TRP A 88 20.18 10.01 1.28
CA TRP A 88 18.82 9.54 1.59
C TRP A 88 18.52 8.16 0.98
N THR A 89 19.28 7.70 0.01
CA THR A 89 19.12 6.38 -0.58
C THR A 89 19.26 5.28 0.46
N VAL A 90 20.17 5.41 1.44
CA VAL A 90 20.37 4.42 2.51
C VAL A 90 19.12 4.28 3.39
N PRO A 91 18.56 5.36 3.97
CA PRO A 91 17.30 5.26 4.73
C PRO A 91 16.14 4.73 3.90
N GLU A 92 16.05 5.08 2.63
CA GLU A 92 14.95 4.65 1.75
C GLU A 92 14.96 3.13 1.53
N PHE A 93 16.13 2.55 1.23
CA PHE A 93 16.31 1.10 1.19
C PHE A 93 16.04 0.44 2.54
N ALA A 94 16.62 1.00 3.61
CA ALA A 94 16.47 0.46 4.94
C ALA A 94 15.00 0.44 5.39
N SER A 95 14.22 1.50 5.12
CA SER A 95 12.81 1.57 5.51
C SER A 95 11.98 0.50 4.79
N THR A 96 12.15 0.37 3.48
CA THR A 96 11.42 -0.62 2.69
C THR A 96 11.75 -2.04 3.13
N LEU A 97 13.04 -2.38 3.25
CA LEU A 97 13.44 -3.74 3.58
C LEU A 97 13.21 -4.07 5.06
N LEU A 98 13.55 -3.16 5.98
CA LEU A 98 13.56 -3.47 7.41
C LEU A 98 12.23 -3.16 8.11
N ILE A 99 11.44 -2.19 7.63
CA ILE A 99 10.19 -1.81 8.29
C ILE A 99 8.98 -2.41 7.57
N GLU A 100 8.93 -2.29 6.23
CA GLU A 100 7.73 -2.62 5.47
C GLU A 100 7.67 -4.10 5.08
N ASP A 101 8.75 -4.66 4.52
CA ASP A 101 8.73 -5.98 3.90
C ASP A 101 9.32 -7.09 4.80
N ALA A 102 10.65 -7.12 5.00
CA ALA A 102 11.31 -8.28 5.58
C ALA A 102 10.92 -8.55 7.04
N MET A 103 10.88 -7.51 7.89
CA MET A 103 10.56 -7.69 9.29
C MET A 103 9.10 -8.12 9.49
N ALA A 104 8.17 -7.60 8.69
CA ALA A 104 6.78 -8.01 8.74
C ALA A 104 6.59 -9.47 8.31
N LEU A 105 7.24 -9.89 7.22
CA LEU A 105 7.12 -11.25 6.68
C LEU A 105 7.76 -12.31 7.58
N ILE A 106 8.87 -12.01 8.25
CA ILE A 106 9.62 -12.96 9.05
C ILE A 106 9.18 -12.95 10.52
N LEU A 107 9.08 -11.77 11.11
CA LEU A 107 8.88 -11.65 12.55
C LEU A 107 7.42 -11.74 12.99
N VAL A 108 6.45 -11.24 12.20
CA VAL A 108 5.02 -11.33 12.59
C VAL A 108 4.60 -12.79 12.76
N PRO A 109 4.89 -13.73 11.83
CA PRO A 109 4.59 -15.14 12.05
C PRO A 109 5.37 -15.76 13.21
N ALA A 110 6.63 -15.35 13.43
CA ALA A 110 7.44 -15.85 14.52
C ALA A 110 6.85 -15.44 15.89
N PHE A 111 6.48 -14.16 16.06
CA PHE A 111 5.80 -13.67 17.25
C PHE A 111 4.42 -14.29 17.45
N SER A 112 3.62 -14.43 16.39
CA SER A 112 2.30 -15.06 16.45
C SER A 112 2.40 -16.50 16.93
N ARG A 113 3.39 -17.28 16.45
CA ARG A 113 3.66 -18.64 16.94
C ARG A 113 4.11 -18.66 18.40
N ALA A 114 4.99 -17.73 18.81
CA ALA A 114 5.43 -17.62 20.19
C ALA A 114 4.25 -17.27 21.13
N LEU A 115 3.36 -16.38 20.69
CA LEU A 115 2.13 -16.01 21.42
C LEU A 115 1.16 -17.19 21.54
N ALA A 116 0.98 -17.99 20.49
CA ALA A 116 0.13 -19.19 20.54
C ALA A 116 0.64 -20.23 21.55
N ARG A 117 1.97 -20.34 21.72
CA ARG A 117 2.60 -21.23 22.69
C ARG A 117 2.58 -20.71 24.13
N ARG A 118 2.20 -19.44 24.34
CA ARG A 118 2.25 -18.78 25.67
C ARG A 118 1.32 -19.43 26.70
N GLY A 119 0.17 -19.98 26.24
CA GLY A 119 -0.83 -20.64 27.11
C GLY A 119 -0.49 -22.05 27.58
N GLY A 120 0.44 -22.75 26.90
CA GLY A 120 0.79 -24.13 27.20
C GLY A 120 2.20 -24.37 27.77
N SER A 121 3.01 -23.31 27.95
CA SER A 121 4.38 -23.49 28.42
C SER A 121 4.48 -23.49 29.95
N LEU A 122 4.91 -24.61 30.53
CA LEU A 122 5.22 -24.78 31.95
C LEU A 122 6.55 -24.08 32.33
N PHE A 123 7.43 -23.79 31.38
CA PHE A 123 8.76 -23.25 31.60
C PHE A 123 8.99 -21.96 30.81
N GLY A 124 8.70 -20.81 31.41
CA GLY A 124 9.03 -19.50 30.88
C GLY A 124 8.11 -18.96 29.77
N ASP A 125 8.26 -17.68 29.44
CA ASP A 125 7.48 -17.00 28.39
C ASP A 125 8.18 -17.15 27.03
N PRO A 126 7.58 -17.90 26.06
CA PRO A 126 8.18 -18.11 24.73
C PRO A 126 8.46 -16.80 23.99
N VAL A 127 7.65 -15.75 24.20
CA VAL A 127 7.84 -14.44 23.57
C VAL A 127 9.10 -13.75 24.13
N ARG A 128 9.28 -13.77 25.45
CA ARG A 128 10.49 -13.21 26.09
C ARG A 128 11.74 -13.96 25.67
N THR A 129 11.66 -15.30 25.56
CA THR A 129 12.77 -16.13 25.06
C THR A 129 13.12 -15.77 23.62
N LEU A 130 12.11 -15.60 22.74
CA LEU A 130 12.32 -15.17 21.36
C LEU A 130 13.01 -13.80 21.33
N VAL A 131 12.51 -12.82 22.10
CA VAL A 131 13.10 -11.47 22.13
C VAL A 131 14.55 -11.51 22.65
N ARG A 132 14.81 -12.21 23.76
CA ARG A 132 16.15 -12.32 24.33
C ARG A 132 17.17 -12.98 23.38
N SER A 133 16.72 -13.90 22.53
CA SER A 133 17.59 -14.59 21.59
C SER A 133 17.77 -13.84 20.26
N THR A 134 16.75 -13.10 19.79
CA THR A 134 16.79 -12.49 18.44
C THR A 134 17.16 -11.02 18.46
N LEU A 135 16.66 -10.23 19.43
CA LEU A 135 16.87 -8.79 19.45
C LEU A 135 18.35 -8.38 19.60
N PRO A 136 19.16 -8.98 20.51
CA PRO A 136 20.59 -8.62 20.63
C PRO A 136 21.39 -8.99 19.37
N ARG A 137 21.09 -10.13 18.75
CA ARG A 137 21.74 -10.57 17.52
C ARG A 137 21.41 -9.64 16.35
N LEU A 138 20.14 -9.24 16.23
CA LEU A 138 19.70 -8.27 15.22
C LEU A 138 20.38 -6.93 15.46
N ALA A 139 20.38 -6.42 16.70
CA ALA A 139 21.01 -5.16 17.05
C ALA A 139 22.50 -5.16 16.72
N LEU A 140 23.22 -6.24 17.09
CA LEU A 140 24.65 -6.39 16.78
C LEU A 140 24.91 -6.44 15.27
N ALA A 141 24.14 -7.26 14.53
CA ALA A 141 24.28 -7.37 13.07
C ALA A 141 24.00 -6.04 12.37
N MET A 142 22.95 -5.32 12.78
CA MET A 142 22.59 -4.04 12.18
C MET A 142 23.55 -2.91 12.60
N SER A 143 24.11 -2.96 13.81
CA SER A 143 25.17 -2.04 14.22
C SER A 143 26.46 -2.27 13.41
N ALA A 144 26.82 -3.53 13.19
CA ALA A 144 27.97 -3.87 12.34
C ALA A 144 27.74 -3.41 10.88
N LEU A 145 26.52 -3.61 10.34
CA LEU A 145 26.16 -3.14 9.00
C LEU A 145 26.18 -1.60 8.93
N ALA A 146 25.62 -0.91 9.91
CA ALA A 146 25.67 0.55 9.98
C ALA A 146 27.11 1.06 10.05
N GLY A 147 27.97 0.44 10.88
CA GLY A 147 29.39 0.78 10.94
C GLY A 147 30.12 0.52 9.61
N LEU A 148 29.81 -0.59 8.94
CA LEU A 148 30.35 -0.87 7.60
C LEU A 148 29.93 0.20 6.58
N LEU A 149 28.65 0.60 6.58
CA LEU A 149 28.15 1.66 5.68
C LEU A 149 28.79 3.02 5.97
N VAL A 150 29.02 3.35 7.26
CA VAL A 150 29.75 4.58 7.64
C VAL A 150 31.18 4.58 7.11
N LEU A 151 31.87 3.44 7.21
CA LEU A 151 33.24 3.28 6.70
C LEU A 151 33.27 3.25 5.16
N ALA A 152 32.30 2.59 4.55
CA ALA A 152 32.20 2.46 3.10
C ALA A 152 31.52 3.68 2.43
N ALA A 153 31.10 4.70 3.18
CA ALA A 153 30.39 5.86 2.64
C ALA A 153 31.08 6.54 1.44
N PRO A 154 32.42 6.74 1.42
CA PRO A 154 33.09 7.30 0.24
C PRO A 154 32.95 6.42 -1.00
N ALA A 155 33.13 5.11 -0.85
CA ALA A 155 32.99 4.16 -1.96
C ALA A 155 31.54 4.06 -2.43
N LEU A 156 30.59 4.08 -1.49
CA LEU A 156 29.15 4.04 -1.78
C LEU A 156 28.71 5.28 -2.57
N VAL A 157 29.08 6.48 -2.14
CA VAL A 157 28.77 7.73 -2.84
C VAL A 157 29.45 7.75 -4.21
N GLY A 158 30.71 7.34 -4.32
CA GLY A 158 31.41 7.26 -5.59
C GLY A 158 30.79 6.29 -6.59
N ALA A 159 30.18 5.18 -6.08
CA ALA A 159 29.47 4.21 -6.92
C ALA A 159 28.06 4.68 -7.31
N LEU A 160 27.34 5.35 -6.39
CA LEU A 160 25.96 5.79 -6.61
C LEU A 160 25.85 7.09 -7.41
N ALA A 161 26.82 7.99 -7.24
CA ALA A 161 26.77 9.32 -7.80
C ALA A 161 28.18 9.83 -8.18
N PRO A 162 28.85 9.21 -9.17
CA PRO A 162 30.26 9.48 -9.50
C PRO A 162 30.50 10.89 -10.03
N GLY A 163 29.46 11.58 -10.54
CA GLY A 163 29.55 12.94 -11.08
C GLY A 163 29.03 14.04 -10.15
N LEU A 164 28.75 13.73 -8.87
CA LEU A 164 28.15 14.67 -7.94
C LEU A 164 29.06 15.88 -7.65
N ALA A 165 28.49 17.08 -7.71
CA ALA A 165 29.22 18.34 -7.53
C ALA A 165 29.89 18.46 -6.14
N ASP A 166 29.23 18.03 -5.08
CA ASP A 166 29.76 17.97 -3.71
C ASP A 166 29.71 16.56 -3.14
N ALA A 167 30.66 15.74 -3.58
CA ALA A 167 30.76 14.35 -3.12
C ALA A 167 31.12 14.26 -1.62
N GLN A 168 31.90 15.20 -1.08
CA GLN A 168 32.30 15.17 0.33
C GLN A 168 31.10 15.43 1.24
N LEU A 169 30.26 16.38 0.91
CA LEU A 169 29.01 16.63 1.63
C LEU A 169 28.08 15.41 1.60
N ALA A 170 27.97 14.74 0.46
CA ALA A 170 27.21 13.50 0.34
C ALA A 170 27.77 12.39 1.22
N VAL A 171 29.09 12.24 1.33
CA VAL A 171 29.75 11.29 2.23
C VAL A 171 29.42 11.59 3.69
N ASP A 172 29.52 12.86 4.11
CA ASP A 172 29.19 13.28 5.48
C ASP A 172 27.71 13.00 5.80
N CYS A 173 26.81 13.34 4.90
CA CYS A 173 25.39 13.03 5.03
C CYS A 173 25.13 11.51 5.06
N THR A 174 25.85 10.73 4.23
CA THR A 174 25.70 9.26 4.19
C THR A 174 26.15 8.63 5.51
N ARG A 175 27.24 9.10 6.12
CA ARG A 175 27.68 8.64 7.44
C ARG A 175 26.64 8.88 8.51
N LEU A 176 25.98 10.03 8.52
CA LEU A 176 24.90 10.35 9.46
C LEU A 176 23.67 9.48 9.20
N THR A 177 23.24 9.37 7.95
CA THR A 177 22.05 8.59 7.60
C THR A 177 22.23 7.08 7.75
N ALA A 178 23.45 6.55 7.58
CA ALA A 178 23.75 5.13 7.75
C ALA A 178 23.39 4.60 9.16
N THR A 179 23.43 5.45 10.18
CA THR A 179 23.02 5.10 11.55
C THR A 179 21.56 4.69 11.64
N CYS A 180 20.70 5.13 10.70
CA CYS A 180 19.29 4.75 10.66
C CYS A 180 19.06 3.26 10.43
N VAL A 181 20.01 2.52 9.84
CA VAL A 181 19.89 1.09 9.58
C VAL A 181 19.62 0.32 10.87
N LEU A 182 20.33 0.65 11.95
CA LEU A 182 20.08 0.07 13.26
C LEU A 182 18.69 0.46 13.81
N THR A 183 18.39 1.76 13.80
CA THR A 183 17.12 2.24 14.39
C THR A 183 15.90 1.79 13.61
N PHE A 184 16.00 1.69 12.28
CA PHE A 184 14.92 1.17 11.43
C PHE A 184 14.71 -0.34 11.63
N ALA A 185 15.77 -1.10 11.79
CA ALA A 185 15.65 -2.52 12.12
C ALA A 185 14.98 -2.73 13.48
N LEU A 186 15.36 -1.93 14.48
CA LEU A 186 14.73 -1.97 15.81
C LEU A 186 13.26 -1.51 15.74
N ALA A 187 12.96 -0.46 15.00
CA ALA A 187 11.58 0.01 14.79
C ALA A 187 10.73 -1.03 14.07
N GLY A 188 11.26 -1.68 13.02
CA GLY A 188 10.61 -2.79 12.32
C GLY A 188 10.37 -3.99 13.22
N TYR A 189 11.35 -4.34 14.05
CA TYR A 189 11.22 -5.40 15.05
C TYR A 189 10.10 -5.10 16.06
N CYS A 190 10.11 -3.90 16.65
CA CYS A 190 9.06 -3.46 17.56
C CYS A 190 7.68 -3.46 16.90
N SER A 191 7.59 -2.95 15.65
CA SER A 191 6.35 -2.93 14.86
C SER A 191 5.81 -4.35 14.64
N ALA A 192 6.67 -5.30 14.26
CA ALA A 192 6.26 -6.68 14.02
C ALA A 192 5.78 -7.35 15.31
N ALA A 193 6.50 -7.15 16.42
CA ALA A 193 6.11 -7.67 17.72
C ALA A 193 4.76 -7.10 18.20
N LEU A 194 4.57 -5.77 18.11
CA LEU A 194 3.35 -5.10 18.52
C LEU A 194 2.14 -5.49 17.63
N ARG A 195 2.33 -5.60 16.31
CA ARG A 195 1.28 -6.09 15.40
C ARG A 195 0.85 -7.51 15.75
N ALA A 196 1.78 -8.40 16.09
CA ALA A 196 1.47 -9.75 16.52
C ALA A 196 0.66 -9.77 17.84
N HIS A 197 0.88 -8.81 18.75
CA HIS A 197 0.09 -8.62 19.98
C HIS A 197 -1.26 -7.93 19.72
N GLY A 198 -1.58 -7.51 18.48
CA GLY A 198 -2.80 -6.78 18.15
C GLY A 198 -2.75 -5.29 18.48
N SER A 199 -1.57 -4.75 18.77
CA SER A 199 -1.34 -3.33 19.03
C SER A 199 -0.87 -2.65 17.76
N PHE A 200 -1.76 -1.88 17.10
CA PHE A 200 -1.49 -1.25 15.79
C PHE A 200 -1.17 0.23 15.89
N LEU A 201 -1.53 0.89 16.99
CA LEU A 201 -1.37 2.34 17.17
C LEU A 201 0.10 2.78 17.18
N PRO A 202 1.01 2.20 18.00
CA PRO A 202 2.40 2.62 18.01
C PRO A 202 3.13 2.37 16.68
N PRO A 203 2.93 1.22 15.98
CA PRO A 203 3.44 1.03 14.64
C PRO A 203 2.94 2.05 13.59
N ALA A 204 1.74 2.59 13.75
CA ALA A 204 1.22 3.61 12.85
C ALA A 204 1.82 5.00 13.10
N ALA A 205 2.26 5.28 14.34
CA ALA A 205 2.83 6.56 14.75
C ALA A 205 4.30 6.76 14.35
N ILE A 206 5.00 5.70 13.88
CA ILE A 206 6.45 5.78 13.61
C ILE A 206 6.82 6.85 12.58
N TYR A 207 6.05 6.96 11.49
CA TYR A 207 6.35 7.94 10.44
C TYR A 207 6.05 9.38 10.88
N VAL A 208 5.10 9.58 11.81
CA VAL A 208 4.88 10.87 12.46
C VAL A 208 6.11 11.25 13.29
N ALA A 209 6.57 10.36 14.17
CA ALA A 209 7.74 10.57 15.01
C ALA A 209 9.01 10.82 14.18
N TYR A 210 9.19 10.05 13.11
CA TYR A 210 10.30 10.18 12.18
C TYR A 210 10.37 11.57 11.52
N ASN A 211 9.27 12.00 10.92
CA ASN A 211 9.23 13.29 10.25
C ASN A 211 9.33 14.46 11.25
N VAL A 212 8.73 14.36 12.43
CA VAL A 212 8.90 15.35 13.50
C VAL A 212 10.37 15.47 13.92
N GLY A 213 11.06 14.33 14.06
CA GLY A 213 12.50 14.32 14.35
C GLY A 213 13.33 15.03 13.28
N ILE A 214 13.08 14.76 12.02
CA ILE A 214 13.81 15.42 10.91
C ILE A 214 13.51 16.92 10.87
N ILE A 215 12.22 17.28 10.88
CA ILE A 215 11.80 18.69 10.84
C ILE A 215 12.38 19.47 12.02
N GLY A 216 12.25 18.95 13.23
CA GLY A 216 12.78 19.57 14.43
C GLY A 216 14.30 19.79 14.36
N THR A 217 15.04 18.79 13.87
CA THR A 217 16.50 18.88 13.73
C THR A 217 16.90 19.89 12.66
N ILE A 218 16.23 19.93 11.51
CA ILE A 218 16.48 20.96 10.48
C ILE A 218 16.27 22.36 11.06
N LEU A 219 15.13 22.60 11.72
CA LEU A 219 14.81 23.93 12.25
C LEU A 219 15.81 24.43 13.30
N VAL A 220 16.38 23.52 14.10
CA VAL A 220 17.32 23.88 15.20
C VAL A 220 18.76 23.96 14.70
N LEU A 221 19.18 23.05 13.80
CA LEU A 221 20.60 22.87 13.46
C LEU A 221 20.99 23.37 12.07
N ARG A 222 20.06 23.90 11.26
CA ARG A 222 20.36 24.35 9.89
C ARG A 222 21.44 25.42 9.81
N GLU A 223 21.43 26.40 10.73
CA GLU A 223 22.35 27.52 10.70
C GLU A 223 23.82 27.08 10.81
N PRO A 224 24.21 26.24 11.82
CA PRO A 224 25.60 25.80 11.96
C PRO A 224 25.98 24.63 11.04
N PHE A 225 25.04 23.84 10.52
CA PHE A 225 25.38 22.58 9.83
C PHE A 225 24.84 22.47 8.39
N GLY A 226 24.08 23.46 7.90
CA GLY A 226 23.49 23.41 6.56
C GLY A 226 22.61 22.14 6.39
N VAL A 227 22.69 21.53 5.21
CA VAL A 227 21.90 20.31 4.88
C VAL A 227 22.30 19.07 5.71
N ARG A 228 23.49 19.06 6.36
CA ARG A 228 23.86 17.99 7.32
C ARG A 228 22.89 17.91 8.48
N ALA A 229 22.19 19.02 8.83
CA ALA A 229 21.11 19.00 9.81
C ALA A 229 19.96 18.07 9.41
N ALA A 230 19.62 18.01 8.11
CA ALA A 230 18.63 17.07 7.61
C ALA A 230 19.09 15.62 7.76
N ALA A 231 20.36 15.33 7.46
CA ALA A 231 20.94 13.99 7.62
C ALA A 231 21.02 13.57 9.11
N ALA A 232 21.40 14.49 10.01
CA ALA A 232 21.33 14.26 11.46
C ALA A 232 19.88 14.02 11.92
N GLY A 233 18.93 14.74 11.32
CA GLY A 233 17.49 14.57 11.57
C GLY A 233 16.99 13.17 11.25
N VAL A 234 17.56 12.50 10.24
CA VAL A 234 17.28 11.10 9.93
C VAL A 234 17.66 10.18 11.10
N ALA A 235 18.83 10.39 11.68
CA ALA A 235 19.28 9.61 12.84
C ALA A 235 18.38 9.86 14.05
N VAL A 236 18.06 11.12 14.36
CA VAL A 236 17.15 11.51 15.45
C VAL A 236 15.74 10.93 15.21
N GLY A 237 15.20 11.09 14.00
CA GLY A 237 13.91 10.56 13.61
C GLY A 237 13.82 9.03 13.76
N GLY A 238 14.87 8.32 13.33
CA GLY A 238 14.98 6.88 13.51
C GLY A 238 14.99 6.47 14.99
N ALA A 239 15.70 7.20 15.83
CA ALA A 239 15.68 6.98 17.30
C ALA A 239 14.29 7.23 17.90
N LEU A 240 13.58 8.28 17.45
CA LEU A 240 12.21 8.56 17.88
C LEU A 240 11.23 7.48 17.46
N MET A 241 11.38 6.86 16.27
CA MET A 241 10.56 5.71 15.86
C MET A 241 10.64 4.56 16.86
N VAL A 242 11.85 4.28 17.36
CA VAL A 242 12.06 3.25 18.39
C VAL A 242 11.48 3.72 19.72
N ALA A 243 11.75 4.96 20.12
CA ALA A 243 11.33 5.52 21.41
C ALA A 243 9.80 5.51 21.57
N VAL A 244 9.05 5.80 20.51
CA VAL A 244 7.56 5.76 20.54
C VAL A 244 7.03 4.34 20.73
N GLN A 245 7.71 3.32 20.22
CA GLN A 245 7.26 1.93 20.27
C GLN A 245 7.76 1.17 21.50
N ALA A 246 8.98 1.47 21.97
CA ALA A 246 9.64 0.73 23.03
C ALA A 246 8.83 0.61 24.34
N PRO A 247 8.16 1.67 24.85
CA PRO A 247 7.35 1.56 26.07
C PRO A 247 6.21 0.55 25.94
N TYR A 248 5.55 0.54 24.77
CA TYR A 248 4.45 -0.39 24.50
C TYR A 248 4.96 -1.83 24.41
N LEU A 249 6.08 -2.06 23.72
CA LEU A 249 6.68 -3.39 23.65
C LEU A 249 7.12 -3.89 25.03
N ILE A 250 7.76 -3.04 25.84
CA ILE A 250 8.17 -3.38 27.22
C ILE A 250 6.94 -3.73 28.06
N ARG A 251 5.84 -2.99 27.93
CA ARG A 251 4.58 -3.27 28.61
C ARG A 251 4.02 -4.64 28.22
N GLU A 252 3.97 -4.96 26.92
CA GLU A 252 3.49 -6.26 26.43
C GLU A 252 4.39 -7.43 26.89
N LEU A 253 5.69 -7.20 26.96
CA LEU A 253 6.64 -8.18 27.48
C LEU A 253 6.53 -8.37 29.02
N ARG A 254 6.11 -7.33 29.76
CA ARG A 254 5.90 -7.41 31.22
C ARG A 254 4.53 -7.96 31.60
N ALA A 255 3.53 -7.90 30.71
CA ALA A 255 2.22 -8.42 30.96
C ALA A 255 2.26 -9.93 31.28
N ARG A 256 1.52 -10.36 32.32
CA ARG A 256 1.42 -11.79 32.66
C ARG A 256 0.69 -12.53 31.55
N PRO A 257 1.11 -13.76 31.22
CA PRO A 257 0.42 -14.57 30.22
C PRO A 257 -1.01 -14.87 30.69
N VAL A 258 -2.00 -14.50 29.92
CA VAL A 258 -3.37 -14.99 30.09
C VAL A 258 -3.49 -16.25 29.25
N PRO A 259 -3.91 -17.40 29.82
CA PRO A 259 -4.15 -18.61 29.05
C PRO A 259 -5.22 -18.33 27.97
N LYS A 260 -4.84 -18.30 26.72
CA LYS A 260 -5.76 -18.38 25.60
C LYS A 260 -5.83 -19.84 25.17
N GLY A 261 -7.05 -20.37 25.06
CA GLY A 261 -7.30 -21.74 24.66
C GLY A 261 -6.57 -22.15 23.39
N ASP A 262 -6.38 -23.42 23.24
CA ASP A 262 -5.61 -24.12 22.21
C ASP A 262 -5.83 -23.59 20.80
N ALA A 263 -4.84 -22.92 20.26
CA ALA A 263 -4.71 -22.74 18.82
C ALA A 263 -3.83 -23.88 18.26
N PRO A 264 -4.26 -24.59 17.21
CA PRO A 264 -3.51 -25.71 16.67
C PRO A 264 -2.10 -25.25 16.25
N ALA A 265 -1.10 -25.92 16.78
CA ALA A 265 0.30 -25.76 16.41
C ALA A 265 0.49 -26.34 15.00
N GLY A 266 0.41 -25.50 13.98
CA GLY A 266 0.81 -25.87 12.62
C GLY A 266 2.33 -26.05 12.56
N ASP A 267 2.76 -27.29 12.43
CA ASP A 267 4.13 -27.65 12.04
C ASP A 267 4.34 -27.30 10.57
N GLY A 268 5.07 -26.24 10.27
CA GLY A 268 5.34 -25.79 8.90
C GLY A 268 6.82 -25.40 8.70
N GLY A 269 7.54 -26.23 7.99
CA GLY A 269 8.96 -26.23 7.75
C GLY A 269 9.64 -24.90 7.43
N ARG A 270 10.74 -24.64 8.09
CA ARG A 270 11.60 -23.45 7.95
C ARG A 270 12.13 -23.21 6.52
N LEU A 271 12.32 -24.26 5.73
CA LEU A 271 12.89 -24.19 4.37
C LEU A 271 11.86 -23.80 3.30
N LEU A 272 10.58 -24.16 3.49
CA LEU A 272 9.48 -23.77 2.60
C LEU A 272 9.23 -22.27 2.62
N VAL A 273 9.45 -21.61 3.76
CA VAL A 273 9.20 -20.16 3.92
C VAL A 273 10.24 -19.34 3.13
N LEU A 274 11.51 -19.75 3.08
CA LEU A 274 12.55 -19.00 2.37
C LEU A 274 12.35 -19.03 0.85
N GLY A 275 12.00 -20.18 0.29
CA GLY A 275 11.70 -20.33 -1.13
C GLY A 275 10.47 -19.53 -1.58
N LEU A 276 9.50 -19.36 -0.69
CA LEU A 276 8.28 -18.58 -0.94
C LEU A 276 8.53 -17.05 -0.88
N ILE A 277 9.47 -16.62 -0.05
CA ILE A 277 9.76 -15.20 0.19
C ILE A 277 10.80 -14.65 -0.80
N ALA A 278 11.73 -15.48 -1.28
CA ALA A 278 12.81 -15.04 -2.13
C ALA A 278 12.37 -14.27 -3.40
N PRO A 279 11.34 -14.69 -4.17
CA PRO A 279 10.86 -13.92 -5.32
C PRO A 279 10.27 -12.56 -4.94
N VAL A 280 9.62 -12.46 -3.77
CA VAL A 280 9.03 -11.21 -3.26
C VAL A 280 10.15 -10.22 -2.90
N ILE A 281 11.17 -10.70 -2.18
CA ILE A 281 12.34 -9.89 -1.84
C ILE A 281 13.08 -9.45 -3.11
N ALA A 282 13.29 -10.36 -4.06
CA ALA A 282 13.96 -10.05 -5.31
C ALA A 282 13.21 -8.96 -6.10
N PHE A 283 11.88 -9.04 -6.15
CA PHE A 283 11.05 -8.00 -6.76
C PHE A 283 11.18 -6.65 -6.00
N ALA A 284 11.10 -6.66 -4.66
CA ALA A 284 11.21 -5.46 -3.85
C ALA A 284 12.58 -4.79 -4.01
N VAL A 285 13.66 -5.57 -3.98
CA VAL A 285 15.01 -5.07 -4.22
C VAL A 285 15.15 -4.51 -5.64
N SER A 286 14.66 -5.23 -6.65
CA SER A 286 14.67 -4.73 -8.04
C SER A 286 13.92 -3.41 -8.16
N ARG A 287 12.74 -3.28 -7.55
CA ARG A 287 11.98 -2.03 -7.56
C ARG A 287 12.74 -0.86 -6.92
N GLN A 288 13.43 -1.12 -5.79
CA GLN A 288 14.24 -0.10 -5.14
C GLN A 288 15.49 0.28 -5.96
N SER A 289 16.03 -0.66 -6.75
CA SER A 289 17.19 -0.39 -7.62
C SER A 289 16.91 0.68 -8.69
N GLN A 290 15.64 0.98 -8.99
CA GLN A 290 15.26 2.09 -9.86
C GLN A 290 15.80 3.43 -9.37
N ILE A 291 15.73 3.68 -8.06
CA ILE A 291 16.25 4.91 -7.44
C ILE A 291 17.76 5.00 -7.60
N LEU A 292 18.48 3.87 -7.50
CA LEU A 292 19.93 3.84 -7.71
C LEU A 292 20.29 4.25 -9.14
N ILE A 293 19.58 3.70 -10.13
CA ILE A 293 19.79 4.04 -11.54
C ILE A 293 19.53 5.53 -11.77
N GLU A 294 18.46 6.08 -11.23
CA GLU A 294 18.13 7.51 -11.36
C GLU A 294 19.22 8.41 -10.73
N ARG A 295 19.71 8.08 -9.51
CA ARG A 295 20.79 8.81 -8.86
C ARG A 295 22.09 8.77 -9.66
N PHE A 296 22.45 7.57 -10.13
CA PHE A 296 23.64 7.38 -10.96
C PHE A 296 23.59 8.21 -12.25
N LEU A 297 22.46 8.15 -12.97
CA LEU A 297 22.29 8.88 -14.23
C LEU A 297 22.18 10.38 -14.03
N ALA A 298 21.60 10.84 -12.92
CA ALA A 298 21.41 12.26 -12.66
C ALA A 298 22.66 12.92 -12.05
N SER A 299 23.58 12.15 -11.45
CA SER A 299 24.75 12.70 -10.76
C SER A 299 25.70 13.53 -11.62
N PRO A 300 25.93 13.26 -12.93
CA PRO A 300 26.77 14.10 -13.78
C PRO A 300 26.03 15.30 -14.40
N LEU A 301 24.73 15.44 -14.17
CA LEU A 301 23.94 16.56 -14.65
C LEU A 301 24.18 17.82 -13.80
N PRO A 302 23.75 19.00 -14.27
CA PRO A 302 23.82 20.21 -13.45
C PRO A 302 23.18 20.03 -12.07
N ALA A 303 23.71 20.73 -11.07
CA ALA A 303 23.21 20.71 -9.71
C ALA A 303 21.71 21.01 -9.66
N GLY A 304 20.98 20.26 -8.82
CA GLY A 304 19.53 20.29 -8.75
C GLY A 304 18.82 19.17 -9.53
N ALA A 305 19.51 18.47 -10.43
CA ALA A 305 18.87 17.43 -11.24
C ALA A 305 18.28 16.28 -10.40
N ILE A 306 19.00 15.83 -9.37
CA ILE A 306 18.52 14.80 -8.44
C ILE A 306 17.33 15.32 -7.63
N SER A 307 17.39 16.57 -7.20
CA SER A 307 16.33 17.24 -6.44
C SER A 307 15.06 17.40 -7.27
N HIS A 308 15.16 17.83 -8.53
CA HIS A 308 14.03 17.97 -9.43
C HIS A 308 13.34 16.62 -9.68
N LEU A 309 14.11 15.54 -9.93
CA LEU A 309 13.58 14.18 -10.08
C LEU A 309 12.84 13.73 -8.80
N ASN A 310 13.41 13.95 -7.63
CA ASN A 310 12.85 13.53 -6.35
C ASN A 310 11.52 14.25 -6.03
N TYR A 311 11.51 15.60 -6.13
CA TYR A 311 10.31 16.39 -5.87
C TYR A 311 9.21 16.09 -6.89
N ALA A 312 9.55 16.01 -8.16
CA ALA A 312 8.63 15.66 -9.23
C ALA A 312 7.98 14.29 -9.01
N GLN A 313 8.79 13.29 -8.70
CA GLN A 313 8.32 11.92 -8.45
C GLN A 313 7.34 11.84 -7.27
N LYS A 314 7.69 12.44 -6.13
CA LYS A 314 6.88 12.40 -4.92
C LYS A 314 5.50 13.01 -5.13
N VAL A 315 5.42 14.14 -5.83
CA VAL A 315 4.14 14.80 -6.12
C VAL A 315 3.36 14.02 -7.17
N ALA A 316 4.02 13.63 -8.26
CA ALA A 316 3.36 12.87 -9.33
C ALA A 316 2.74 11.56 -8.85
N GLN A 317 3.35 10.88 -7.87
CA GLN A 317 2.85 9.59 -7.36
C GLN A 317 1.60 9.67 -6.47
N MET A 318 1.14 10.84 -6.05
CA MET A 318 -0.02 10.97 -5.16
C MET A 318 -1.30 10.31 -5.72
N PRO A 319 -1.68 10.48 -7.00
CA PRO A 319 -2.82 9.79 -7.59
C PRO A 319 -2.67 8.26 -7.59
N MET A 320 -1.46 7.76 -7.80
CA MET A 320 -1.15 6.33 -7.78
C MET A 320 -1.38 5.75 -6.37
N ILE A 321 -0.92 6.42 -5.32
CA ILE A 321 -1.10 5.98 -3.94
C ILE A 321 -2.60 5.85 -3.63
N LEU A 322 -3.40 6.85 -4.00
CA LEU A 322 -4.85 6.82 -3.82
C LEU A 322 -5.49 5.66 -4.58
N SER A 323 -5.10 5.44 -5.82
CA SER A 323 -5.57 4.35 -6.67
C SER A 323 -5.27 2.97 -6.07
N LEU A 324 -4.04 2.75 -5.58
CA LEU A 324 -3.63 1.50 -4.97
C LEU A 324 -4.30 1.24 -3.61
N MET A 325 -4.66 2.27 -2.86
CA MET A 325 -5.47 2.14 -1.64
C MET A 325 -6.84 1.52 -1.93
N LEU A 326 -7.50 1.93 -3.02
CA LEU A 326 -8.77 1.34 -3.44
C LEU A 326 -8.64 -0.14 -3.78
N CYS A 327 -7.56 -0.53 -4.46
CA CYS A 327 -7.29 -1.93 -4.82
C CYS A 327 -6.99 -2.81 -3.59
N THR A 328 -6.45 -2.25 -2.52
CA THR A 328 -6.09 -3.00 -1.30
C THR A 328 -7.32 -3.65 -0.64
N VAL A 329 -8.48 -2.99 -0.70
CA VAL A 329 -9.74 -3.51 -0.15
C VAL A 329 -10.25 -4.73 -0.92
N SER A 330 -9.94 -4.82 -2.20
CA SER A 330 -10.42 -5.90 -3.10
C SER A 330 -9.54 -7.15 -3.04
N PHE A 331 -8.27 -7.01 -2.66
CA PHE A 331 -7.30 -8.10 -2.65
C PHE A 331 -7.72 -9.37 -1.87
N PRO A 332 -8.27 -9.29 -0.62
CA PRO A 332 -8.72 -10.48 0.09
C PRO A 332 -9.86 -11.23 -0.61
N VAL A 333 -10.65 -10.53 -1.44
CA VAL A 333 -11.75 -11.13 -2.22
C VAL A 333 -11.18 -11.95 -3.37
N VAL A 334 -10.18 -11.41 -4.08
CA VAL A 334 -9.47 -12.13 -5.16
C VAL A 334 -8.77 -13.38 -4.62
N ALA A 335 -8.05 -13.24 -3.50
CA ALA A 335 -7.34 -14.35 -2.87
C ALA A 335 -8.31 -15.49 -2.46
N ARG A 336 -9.49 -15.16 -1.90
CA ARG A 336 -10.53 -16.14 -1.55
C ARG A 336 -11.13 -16.82 -2.78
N ALA A 337 -11.42 -16.07 -3.84
CA ALA A 337 -11.93 -16.63 -5.09
C ALA A 337 -10.93 -17.63 -5.72
N MET A 338 -9.64 -17.28 -5.70
CA MET A 338 -8.57 -18.18 -6.16
C MET A 338 -8.47 -19.45 -5.31
N ALA A 339 -8.52 -19.32 -3.98
CA ALA A 339 -8.51 -20.46 -3.05
C ALA A 339 -9.73 -21.38 -3.21
N ALA A 340 -10.88 -20.82 -3.60
CA ALA A 340 -12.12 -21.55 -3.89
C ALA A 340 -12.16 -22.16 -5.31
N GLY A 341 -11.13 -21.94 -6.15
CA GLY A 341 -11.09 -22.41 -7.53
C GLY A 341 -11.95 -21.60 -8.52
N ASP A 342 -12.60 -20.50 -8.08
CA ASP A 342 -13.39 -19.61 -8.93
C ASP A 342 -12.47 -18.67 -9.72
N LYS A 343 -11.84 -19.20 -10.78
CA LYS A 343 -10.94 -18.45 -11.66
C LYS A 343 -11.67 -17.35 -12.43
N ASP A 344 -12.94 -17.56 -12.79
CA ASP A 344 -13.73 -16.57 -13.53
C ASP A 344 -14.17 -15.40 -12.64
N GLY A 345 -14.55 -15.67 -11.40
CA GLY A 345 -14.83 -14.62 -10.41
C GLY A 345 -13.58 -13.80 -10.08
N ALA A 346 -12.44 -14.45 -9.87
CA ALA A 346 -11.16 -13.80 -9.65
C ALA A 346 -10.76 -12.92 -10.86
N ARG A 347 -10.89 -13.44 -12.10
CA ARG A 347 -10.62 -12.70 -13.33
C ARG A 347 -11.46 -11.42 -13.44
N ARG A 348 -12.78 -11.55 -13.35
CA ARG A 348 -13.70 -10.39 -13.43
C ARG A 348 -13.37 -9.33 -12.38
N ARG A 349 -12.95 -9.77 -11.20
CA ARG A 349 -12.58 -8.87 -10.12
C ARG A 349 -11.30 -8.11 -10.41
N VAL A 350 -10.24 -8.82 -10.86
CA VAL A 350 -8.95 -8.22 -11.21
C VAL A 350 -9.09 -7.25 -12.39
N GLU A 351 -9.82 -7.65 -13.45
CA GLU A 351 -10.09 -6.78 -14.61
C GLU A 351 -10.80 -5.48 -14.19
N ARG A 352 -11.80 -5.60 -13.32
CA ARG A 352 -12.53 -4.44 -12.79
C ARG A 352 -11.66 -3.55 -11.90
N ASP A 353 -10.86 -4.15 -11.01
CA ASP A 353 -10.00 -3.41 -10.10
C ASP A 353 -8.90 -2.67 -10.87
N LEU A 354 -8.32 -3.28 -11.93
CA LEU A 354 -7.37 -2.63 -12.83
C LEU A 354 -7.98 -1.43 -13.55
N LEU A 355 -9.19 -1.57 -14.10
CA LEU A 355 -9.87 -0.46 -14.78
C LEU A 355 -10.27 0.65 -13.82
N LEU A 356 -10.75 0.33 -12.62
CA LEU A 356 -11.04 1.34 -11.59
C LEU A 356 -9.78 2.08 -11.14
N ALA A 357 -8.70 1.35 -10.94
CA ALA A 357 -7.40 1.94 -10.61
C ALA A 357 -6.89 2.85 -11.74
N ALA A 358 -7.05 2.43 -13.00
CA ALA A 358 -6.70 3.22 -14.17
C ALA A 358 -7.52 4.51 -14.27
N VAL A 359 -8.83 4.48 -13.98
CA VAL A 359 -9.68 5.68 -13.95
C VAL A 359 -9.12 6.69 -12.93
N VAL A 360 -8.88 6.25 -11.70
CA VAL A 360 -8.42 7.14 -10.63
C VAL A 360 -7.04 7.72 -10.94
N VAL A 361 -6.09 6.88 -11.37
CA VAL A 361 -4.73 7.35 -11.66
C VAL A 361 -4.70 8.24 -12.89
N LEU A 362 -5.47 7.96 -13.93
CA LEU A 362 -5.48 8.77 -15.16
C LEU A 362 -6.17 10.12 -14.98
N ILE A 363 -7.23 10.21 -14.16
CA ILE A 363 -7.78 11.50 -13.73
C ILE A 363 -6.69 12.33 -13.04
N GLY A 364 -6.00 11.74 -12.06
CA GLY A 364 -4.92 12.43 -11.35
C GLY A 364 -3.75 12.79 -12.25
N THR A 365 -3.36 11.89 -13.18
CA THR A 365 -2.32 12.14 -14.18
C THR A 365 -2.68 13.35 -15.06
N SER A 366 -3.94 13.45 -15.51
CA SER A 366 -4.42 14.57 -16.32
C SER A 366 -4.26 15.90 -15.58
N VAL A 367 -4.63 15.95 -14.30
CA VAL A 367 -4.49 17.15 -13.46
C VAL A 367 -3.01 17.48 -13.22
N VAL A 368 -2.18 16.46 -12.90
CA VAL A 368 -0.75 16.64 -12.64
C VAL A 368 -0.04 17.19 -13.88
N ILE A 369 -0.32 16.67 -15.07
CA ILE A 369 0.34 17.16 -16.29
C ILE A 369 -0.19 18.55 -16.68
N ALA A 370 -1.50 18.78 -16.58
CA ALA A 370 -2.13 20.06 -16.95
C ALA A 370 -1.64 21.22 -16.07
N ALA A 371 -1.58 21.00 -14.77
CA ALA A 371 -1.28 22.03 -13.77
C ALA A 371 0.08 21.83 -13.08
N ALA A 372 1.06 21.17 -13.73
CA ALA A 372 2.36 20.89 -13.13
C ALA A 372 3.07 22.13 -12.57
N PRO A 373 3.21 23.26 -13.30
CA PRO A 373 3.86 24.45 -12.77
C PRO A 373 3.15 24.99 -11.52
N GLN A 374 1.82 25.08 -11.55
CA GLN A 374 1.02 25.60 -10.45
C GLN A 374 1.10 24.70 -9.20
N ILE A 375 1.14 23.39 -9.39
CA ILE A 375 1.30 22.44 -8.28
C ILE A 375 2.67 22.63 -7.63
N VAL A 376 3.74 22.69 -8.43
CA VAL A 376 5.11 22.86 -7.91
C VAL A 376 5.28 24.23 -7.27
N GLU A 377 4.76 25.29 -7.89
CA GLU A 377 4.76 26.65 -7.35
C GLU A 377 4.10 26.71 -5.97
N LEU A 378 2.88 26.19 -5.85
CA LEU A 378 2.13 26.19 -4.58
C LEU A 378 2.78 25.35 -3.49
N LEU A 379 3.44 24.26 -3.86
CA LEU A 379 4.05 23.35 -2.89
C LEU A 379 5.45 23.79 -2.48
N PHE A 380 6.29 24.24 -3.41
CA PHE A 380 7.73 24.37 -3.19
C PHE A 380 8.31 25.75 -3.43
N GLN A 381 7.72 26.59 -4.30
CA GLN A 381 8.32 27.90 -4.67
C GLN A 381 8.30 28.89 -3.51
N ARG A 382 9.23 28.69 -2.57
CA ARG A 382 9.42 29.53 -1.38
C ARG A 382 10.87 29.47 -0.93
N GLY A 383 11.43 30.61 -0.48
CA GLY A 383 12.79 30.69 0.03
C GLY A 383 13.82 30.39 -1.05
N ALA A 384 14.65 29.38 -0.86
CA ALA A 384 15.73 29.03 -1.78
C ALA A 384 15.24 28.29 -3.05
N PHE A 385 13.98 27.81 -3.09
CA PHE A 385 13.41 27.16 -4.27
C PHE A 385 12.76 28.22 -5.16
N ASP A 386 13.37 28.52 -6.27
CA ASP A 386 12.99 29.63 -7.14
C ASP A 386 12.07 29.25 -8.33
N SER A 387 11.84 30.21 -9.25
CA SER A 387 10.99 29.97 -10.43
C SER A 387 11.67 29.07 -11.48
N ALA A 388 13.01 29.04 -11.55
CA ALA A 388 13.74 28.16 -12.43
C ALA A 388 13.63 26.70 -11.95
N ASP A 389 13.77 26.48 -10.63
CA ASP A 389 13.54 25.20 -9.98
C ASP A 389 12.10 24.70 -10.21
N THR A 390 11.12 25.62 -10.12
CA THR A 390 9.72 25.34 -10.38
C THR A 390 9.52 24.85 -11.82
N ALA A 391 10.07 25.54 -12.80
CA ALA A 391 9.94 25.19 -14.21
C ALA A 391 10.61 23.82 -14.51
N ALA A 392 11.83 23.61 -14.00
CA ALA A 392 12.57 22.36 -14.17
C ALA A 392 11.83 21.17 -13.52
N THR A 393 11.38 21.33 -12.27
CA THR A 393 10.64 20.29 -11.55
C THR A 393 9.30 19.97 -12.24
N ALA A 394 8.57 20.98 -12.71
CA ALA A 394 7.31 20.81 -13.42
C ALA A 394 7.49 20.08 -14.76
N ALA A 395 8.56 20.36 -15.51
CA ALA A 395 8.90 19.66 -16.74
C ALA A 395 9.14 18.16 -16.48
N VAL A 396 9.98 17.84 -15.49
CA VAL A 396 10.25 16.46 -15.05
C VAL A 396 8.96 15.78 -14.58
N MET A 397 8.10 16.46 -13.80
CA MET A 397 6.87 15.94 -13.24
C MET A 397 5.86 15.54 -14.32
N ARG A 398 5.72 16.36 -15.39
CA ARG A 398 4.86 16.04 -16.53
C ARG A 398 5.24 14.72 -17.19
N VAL A 399 6.52 14.52 -17.43
CA VAL A 399 7.03 13.31 -18.08
C VAL A 399 6.95 12.10 -17.15
N TYR A 400 7.28 12.29 -15.88
CA TYR A 400 7.17 11.24 -14.86
C TYR A 400 5.74 10.72 -14.72
N ALA A 401 4.76 11.62 -14.80
CA ALA A 401 3.34 11.29 -14.71
C ALA A 401 2.85 10.34 -15.81
N LEU A 402 3.50 10.29 -16.97
CA LEU A 402 3.18 9.34 -18.04
C LEU A 402 3.41 7.87 -17.61
N GLY A 403 4.32 7.63 -16.66
CA GLY A 403 4.60 6.31 -16.11
C GLY A 403 3.61 5.83 -15.05
N LEU A 404 2.73 6.69 -14.52
CA LEU A 404 1.86 6.38 -13.38
C LEU A 404 0.86 5.26 -13.65
N LEU A 405 0.33 5.16 -14.86
CA LEU A 405 -0.53 4.05 -15.26
C LEU A 405 0.23 2.72 -15.20
N GLY A 406 1.48 2.71 -15.70
CA GLY A 406 2.38 1.56 -15.61
C GLY A 406 2.65 1.17 -14.16
N GLN A 407 3.03 2.12 -13.32
CA GLN A 407 3.29 1.90 -11.88
C GLN A 407 2.06 1.34 -11.16
N THR A 408 0.87 1.88 -11.43
CA THR A 408 -0.40 1.41 -10.85
C THR A 408 -0.72 -0.03 -11.30
N THR A 409 -0.52 -0.32 -12.58
CA THR A 409 -0.74 -1.66 -13.15
C THR A 409 0.22 -2.68 -12.52
N VAL A 410 1.50 -2.36 -12.38
CA VAL A 410 2.49 -3.18 -11.67
C VAL A 410 2.06 -3.40 -10.23
N GLY A 411 1.73 -2.35 -9.48
CA GLY A 411 1.33 -2.44 -8.07
C GLY A 411 0.07 -3.30 -7.85
N THR A 412 -0.87 -3.31 -8.79
CA THR A 412 -2.08 -4.12 -8.73
C THR A 412 -1.82 -5.58 -9.09
N LEU A 413 -1.10 -5.83 -10.20
CA LEU A 413 -0.84 -7.18 -10.70
C LEU A 413 0.11 -7.98 -9.84
N VAL A 414 1.15 -7.37 -9.29
CA VAL A 414 2.14 -8.05 -8.43
C VAL A 414 1.48 -8.74 -7.25
N ARG A 415 0.46 -8.12 -6.66
CA ARG A 415 -0.32 -8.73 -5.57
C ARG A 415 -1.02 -10.02 -6.02
N CYS A 416 -1.51 -10.07 -7.26
CA CYS A 416 -2.14 -11.26 -7.82
C CYS A 416 -1.11 -12.39 -8.02
N TYR A 417 0.09 -12.07 -8.51
CA TYR A 417 1.17 -13.04 -8.68
C TYR A 417 1.66 -13.64 -7.36
N PHE A 418 1.79 -12.82 -6.32
CA PHE A 418 2.25 -13.28 -5.00
C PHE A 418 1.16 -13.99 -4.19
N SER A 419 -0.10 -13.96 -4.65
CA SER A 419 -1.20 -14.73 -4.08
C SER A 419 -1.35 -16.11 -4.72
N ALA A 420 -0.58 -16.44 -5.76
CA ALA A 420 -0.58 -17.75 -6.38
C ALA A 420 -0.02 -18.82 -5.43
N ALA A 421 -0.46 -20.06 -5.61
CA ALA A 421 -0.08 -21.19 -4.76
C ALA A 421 1.43 -21.50 -4.77
N HIS A 422 2.14 -21.05 -5.80
CA HIS A 422 3.59 -21.24 -5.96
C HIS A 422 4.29 -19.89 -6.15
N PRO A 423 5.51 -19.73 -5.60
CA PRO A 423 6.31 -18.52 -5.78
C PRO A 423 6.71 -18.36 -7.25
N LEU A 424 6.41 -17.21 -7.82
CA LEU A 424 6.69 -16.89 -9.21
C LEU A 424 7.84 -15.88 -9.28
N TRP A 425 8.90 -16.25 -10.00
CA TRP A 425 10.04 -15.37 -10.29
C TRP A 425 9.73 -14.37 -11.42
N TYR A 426 8.68 -14.60 -12.16
CA TYR A 426 8.30 -13.78 -13.31
C TYR A 426 8.14 -12.28 -12.99
N PRO A 427 7.51 -11.85 -11.88
CA PRO A 427 7.44 -10.43 -11.54
C PRO A 427 8.82 -9.80 -11.32
N ALA A 428 9.75 -10.52 -10.69
CA ALA A 428 11.12 -10.04 -10.50
C ALA A 428 11.87 -9.93 -11.83
N ALA A 429 11.72 -10.91 -12.73
CA ALA A 429 12.32 -10.88 -14.06
C ALA A 429 11.75 -9.76 -14.93
N ALA A 430 10.41 -9.52 -14.89
CA ALA A 430 9.77 -8.43 -15.60
C ALA A 430 10.26 -7.06 -15.08
N MET A 431 10.42 -6.92 -13.76
CA MET A 431 10.96 -5.70 -13.16
C MET A 431 12.42 -5.47 -13.55
N ALA A 432 13.25 -6.53 -13.53
CA ALA A 432 14.64 -6.45 -13.98
C ALA A 432 14.75 -6.04 -15.46
N ALA A 433 13.90 -6.57 -16.34
CA ALA A 433 13.85 -6.17 -17.74
C ALA A 433 13.47 -4.68 -17.90
N GLY A 434 12.46 -4.20 -17.15
CA GLY A 434 12.09 -2.78 -17.13
C GLY A 434 13.23 -1.89 -16.65
N LEU A 435 13.95 -2.31 -15.59
CA LEU A 435 15.14 -1.60 -15.09
C LEU A 435 16.27 -1.54 -16.14
N ALA A 436 16.52 -2.64 -16.86
CA ALA A 436 17.50 -2.64 -17.94
C ALA A 436 17.14 -1.64 -19.04
N VAL A 437 15.86 -1.57 -19.42
CA VAL A 437 15.38 -0.57 -20.38
C VAL A 437 15.54 0.84 -19.80
N THR A 438 15.17 1.08 -18.54
CA THR A 438 15.37 2.38 -17.89
C THR A 438 16.85 2.78 -17.90
N ALA A 439 17.77 1.85 -17.59
CA ALA A 439 19.20 2.14 -17.57
C ALA A 439 19.72 2.49 -18.98
N VAL A 440 19.40 1.66 -19.97
CA VAL A 440 19.89 1.86 -21.36
C VAL A 440 19.32 3.15 -21.97
N THR A 441 17.99 3.33 -21.91
CA THR A 441 17.35 4.53 -22.47
C THR A 441 17.64 5.77 -21.63
N GLY A 442 17.90 5.61 -20.33
CA GLY A 442 18.24 6.69 -19.42
C GLY A 442 19.59 7.31 -19.70
N VAL A 443 20.60 6.52 -20.12
CA VAL A 443 21.91 7.08 -20.55
C VAL A 443 21.73 8.01 -21.74
N ALA A 444 21.01 7.58 -22.78
CA ALA A 444 20.73 8.42 -23.94
C ALA A 444 19.82 9.62 -23.58
N GLY A 445 18.80 9.37 -22.76
CA GLY A 445 17.85 10.40 -22.32
C GLY A 445 18.53 11.47 -21.47
N ALA A 446 19.43 11.10 -20.55
CA ALA A 446 20.20 12.04 -19.73
C ALA A 446 21.09 12.94 -20.59
N ALA A 447 21.75 12.39 -21.62
CA ALA A 447 22.60 13.15 -22.52
C ALA A 447 21.82 14.13 -23.42
N LEU A 448 20.59 13.76 -23.84
CA LEU A 448 19.80 14.58 -24.77
C LEU A 448 18.89 15.59 -24.05
N TRP A 449 18.28 15.20 -22.93
CA TRP A 449 17.22 15.97 -22.25
C TRP A 449 17.42 16.09 -20.74
N GLY A 450 18.59 15.73 -20.22
CA GLY A 450 18.89 15.84 -18.80
C GLY A 450 17.93 15.07 -17.91
N ALA A 451 17.47 15.68 -16.81
CA ALA A 451 16.54 15.07 -15.85
C ALA A 451 15.20 14.64 -16.48
N VAL A 452 14.71 15.38 -17.49
CA VAL A 452 13.48 15.04 -18.22
C VAL A 452 13.65 13.72 -18.98
N GLY A 453 14.83 13.49 -19.57
CA GLY A 453 15.15 12.25 -20.27
C GLY A 453 15.23 11.05 -19.33
N ILE A 454 15.74 11.23 -18.10
CA ILE A 454 15.73 10.18 -17.07
C ILE A 454 14.30 9.84 -16.65
N ALA A 455 13.44 10.85 -16.47
CA ALA A 455 12.02 10.64 -16.17
C ALA A 455 11.30 9.89 -17.29
N ALA A 456 11.61 10.19 -18.56
CA ALA A 456 11.07 9.49 -19.73
C ALA A 456 11.51 8.02 -19.78
N ALA A 457 12.77 7.74 -19.51
CA ALA A 457 13.32 6.40 -19.44
C ALA A 457 12.65 5.57 -18.32
N ASN A 458 12.43 6.19 -17.15
CA ASN A 458 11.68 5.59 -16.06
C ASN A 458 10.25 5.25 -16.46
N ALA A 459 9.51 6.19 -17.07
CA ALA A 459 8.15 5.98 -17.53
C ALA A 459 8.08 4.85 -18.58
N LEU A 460 9.06 4.76 -19.47
CA LEU A 460 9.15 3.69 -20.47
C LEU A 460 9.42 2.33 -19.82
N GLY A 461 10.40 2.23 -18.93
CA GLY A 461 10.77 0.98 -18.27
C GLY A 461 9.65 0.41 -17.40
N ILE A 462 8.96 1.26 -16.63
CA ILE A 462 7.85 0.80 -15.79
C ILE A 462 6.62 0.42 -16.63
N THR A 463 6.39 1.10 -17.77
CA THR A 463 5.33 0.75 -18.71
C THR A 463 5.61 -0.60 -19.37
N LEU A 464 6.85 -0.88 -19.74
CA LEU A 464 7.27 -2.20 -20.23
C LEU A 464 7.07 -3.27 -19.16
N THR A 465 7.47 -3.02 -17.92
CA THR A 465 7.22 -3.95 -16.79
C THR A 465 5.74 -4.25 -16.65
N ALA A 466 4.88 -3.23 -16.71
CA ALA A 466 3.42 -3.37 -16.65
C ALA A 466 2.89 -4.24 -17.80
N ALA A 467 3.35 -3.98 -19.02
CA ALA A 467 2.97 -4.76 -20.21
C ALA A 467 3.40 -6.23 -20.07
N MET A 468 4.64 -6.49 -19.64
CA MET A 468 5.13 -7.86 -19.39
C MET A 468 4.28 -8.57 -18.34
N LEU A 469 4.00 -7.93 -17.21
CA LEU A 469 3.16 -8.50 -16.15
C LEU A 469 1.73 -8.78 -16.65
N LEU A 470 1.15 -7.88 -17.44
CA LEU A 470 -0.18 -8.07 -18.00
C LEU A 470 -0.22 -9.26 -18.99
N LEU A 471 0.77 -9.36 -19.88
CA LEU A 471 0.90 -10.47 -20.80
C LEU A 471 1.16 -11.81 -20.10
N GLY A 472 1.99 -11.79 -19.07
CA GLY A 472 2.33 -12.98 -18.26
C GLY A 472 1.17 -13.44 -17.38
N ALA A 473 0.30 -12.56 -16.92
CA ALA A 473 -0.83 -12.88 -16.04
C ALA A 473 -1.73 -13.95 -16.64
N ARG A 474 -1.97 -13.90 -17.94
CA ARG A 474 -2.77 -14.90 -18.68
C ARG A 474 -2.23 -16.33 -18.53
N ARG A 475 -0.91 -16.48 -18.48
CA ARG A 475 -0.26 -17.81 -18.49
C ARG A 475 0.06 -18.33 -17.09
N GLN A 476 0.32 -17.44 -16.15
CA GLN A 476 0.97 -17.80 -14.88
C GLN A 476 0.12 -17.55 -13.63
N ALA A 477 -0.83 -16.61 -13.65
CA ALA A 477 -1.58 -16.24 -12.46
C ALA A 477 -3.11 -16.35 -12.68
N ILE A 478 -3.70 -15.38 -13.36
CA ILE A 478 -5.14 -15.30 -13.60
C ILE A 478 -5.36 -15.05 -15.09
N PRO A 479 -6.25 -15.79 -15.76
CA PRO A 479 -6.46 -15.68 -17.21
C PRO A 479 -7.22 -14.41 -17.59
N VAL A 480 -6.60 -13.23 -17.42
CA VAL A 480 -7.16 -11.93 -17.79
C VAL A 480 -7.35 -11.80 -19.31
N ARG A 481 -8.40 -11.11 -19.72
CA ARG A 481 -8.69 -10.83 -21.14
C ARG A 481 -7.91 -9.61 -21.59
N ILE A 482 -6.72 -9.83 -22.15
CA ILE A 482 -5.77 -8.76 -22.52
C ILE A 482 -6.40 -7.77 -23.49
N HIS A 483 -7.13 -8.26 -24.51
CA HIS A 483 -7.78 -7.39 -25.51
C HIS A 483 -8.80 -6.44 -24.87
N TYR A 484 -9.67 -6.99 -24.00
CA TYR A 484 -10.65 -6.19 -23.26
C TYR A 484 -10.01 -5.14 -22.35
N LEU A 485 -8.93 -5.51 -21.63
CA LEU A 485 -8.19 -4.57 -20.80
C LEU A 485 -7.45 -3.53 -21.64
N GLY A 486 -6.81 -3.95 -22.73
CA GLY A 486 -6.09 -3.06 -23.65
C GLY A 486 -7.00 -1.99 -24.26
N GLU A 487 -8.16 -2.38 -24.77
CA GLU A 487 -9.16 -1.43 -25.28
C GLU A 487 -9.69 -0.49 -24.20
N GLY A 488 -9.98 -1.03 -23.00
CA GLY A 488 -10.41 -0.23 -21.86
C GLY A 488 -9.36 0.80 -21.45
N LEU A 489 -8.09 0.37 -21.32
CA LEU A 489 -6.98 1.26 -20.97
C LEU A 489 -6.69 2.31 -22.05
N LEU A 490 -6.78 1.92 -23.33
CA LEU A 490 -6.58 2.86 -24.45
C LEU A 490 -7.66 3.95 -24.45
N ARG A 491 -8.92 3.59 -24.27
CA ARG A 491 -10.03 4.55 -24.15
C ARG A 491 -9.86 5.50 -22.98
N LEU A 492 -9.43 4.97 -21.84
CA LEU A 492 -9.14 5.79 -20.65
C LEU A 492 -7.93 6.71 -20.89
N ALA A 493 -6.90 6.24 -21.57
CA ALA A 493 -5.74 7.06 -21.93
C ALA A 493 -6.10 8.19 -22.92
N THR A 494 -6.97 7.93 -23.91
CA THR A 494 -7.47 8.99 -24.82
C THR A 494 -8.33 10.00 -24.07
N ALA A 495 -9.19 9.57 -23.12
CA ALA A 495 -9.94 10.47 -22.25
C ALA A 495 -8.99 11.36 -21.43
N ALA A 496 -7.91 10.76 -20.88
CA ALA A 496 -6.89 11.49 -20.11
C ALA A 496 -6.14 12.52 -20.97
N ALA A 497 -5.82 12.19 -22.21
CA ALA A 497 -5.15 13.11 -23.13
C ALA A 497 -6.03 14.35 -23.42
N TRP A 498 -7.30 14.17 -23.74
CA TRP A 498 -8.25 15.27 -23.93
C TRP A 498 -8.47 16.08 -22.65
N ALA A 499 -8.62 15.41 -21.50
CA ALA A 499 -8.75 16.08 -20.22
C ALA A 499 -7.52 16.92 -19.87
N THR A 500 -6.32 16.39 -20.14
CA THR A 500 -5.04 17.11 -19.94
C THR A 500 -4.97 18.35 -20.85
N ALA A 501 -5.26 18.20 -22.13
CA ALA A 501 -5.21 19.30 -23.08
C ALA A 501 -6.19 20.42 -22.70
N ALA A 502 -7.43 20.06 -22.35
CA ALA A 502 -8.45 21.04 -21.94
C ALA A 502 -8.06 21.76 -20.64
N GLY A 503 -7.61 21.00 -19.61
CA GLY A 503 -7.18 21.59 -18.34
C GLY A 503 -5.97 22.51 -18.51
N TRP A 504 -4.99 22.09 -19.31
CA TRP A 504 -3.80 22.90 -19.62
C TRP A 504 -4.15 24.20 -20.34
N LEU A 505 -4.96 24.12 -21.39
CA LEU A 505 -5.40 25.32 -22.15
C LEU A 505 -6.13 26.32 -21.23
N CYS A 506 -7.04 25.84 -20.37
CA CYS A 506 -7.74 26.72 -19.43
C CYS A 506 -6.79 27.35 -18.40
N SER A 507 -5.74 26.66 -17.98
CA SER A 507 -4.79 27.16 -16.99
C SER A 507 -3.89 28.29 -17.53
N LEU A 508 -3.69 28.38 -18.85
CA LEU A 508 -2.82 29.40 -19.49
C LEU A 508 -3.37 30.84 -19.35
N TRP A 509 -4.67 30.98 -19.16
CA TRP A 509 -5.36 32.29 -19.14
C TRP A 509 -5.53 32.84 -17.71
N ILE A 510 -5.07 32.12 -16.69
CA ILE A 510 -5.32 32.45 -15.30
C ILE A 510 -4.00 32.78 -14.62
N GLY A 511 -3.85 34.03 -14.17
CA GLY A 511 -2.62 34.51 -13.54
C GLY A 511 -2.44 34.03 -12.08
N SER A 512 -3.50 33.62 -11.38
CA SER A 512 -3.41 33.12 -10.00
C SER A 512 -3.15 31.61 -9.99
N PRO A 513 -2.04 31.13 -9.38
CA PRO A 513 -1.71 29.69 -9.38
C PRO A 513 -2.77 28.82 -8.69
N VAL A 514 -3.42 29.34 -7.65
CA VAL A 514 -4.51 28.62 -6.94
C VAL A 514 -5.73 28.45 -7.83
N LEU A 515 -6.16 29.53 -8.50
CA LEU A 515 -7.31 29.49 -9.40
C LEU A 515 -6.99 28.68 -10.65
N ALA A 516 -5.81 28.80 -11.22
CA ALA A 516 -5.35 28.02 -12.37
C ALA A 516 -5.36 26.52 -12.07
N LEU A 517 -4.83 26.11 -10.89
CA LEU A 517 -4.88 24.73 -10.43
C LEU A 517 -6.33 24.23 -10.25
N ALA A 518 -7.17 25.04 -9.59
CA ALA A 518 -8.57 24.66 -9.34
C ALA A 518 -9.35 24.49 -10.64
N VAL A 519 -9.20 25.42 -11.59
CA VAL A 519 -9.86 25.36 -12.90
C VAL A 519 -9.31 24.20 -13.72
N ALA A 520 -7.99 24.02 -13.79
CA ALA A 520 -7.38 22.89 -14.50
C ALA A 520 -7.87 21.56 -13.95
N ALA A 521 -7.93 21.41 -12.63
CA ALA A 521 -8.45 20.21 -11.99
C ALA A 521 -9.93 19.97 -12.30
N LEU A 522 -10.76 21.00 -12.16
CA LEU A 522 -12.21 20.91 -12.44
C LEU A 522 -12.46 20.55 -13.91
N VAL A 523 -11.81 21.24 -14.84
CA VAL A 523 -11.96 21.00 -16.29
C VAL A 523 -11.46 19.61 -16.65
N SER A 524 -10.25 19.22 -16.19
CA SER A 524 -9.72 17.90 -16.47
C SER A 524 -10.63 16.78 -15.98
N VAL A 525 -11.11 16.88 -14.74
CA VAL A 525 -12.04 15.88 -14.16
C VAL A 525 -13.35 15.85 -14.96
N SER A 526 -13.92 17.02 -15.29
CA SER A 526 -15.20 17.13 -16.01
C SER A 526 -15.10 16.55 -17.42
N VAL A 527 -14.05 16.89 -18.17
CA VAL A 527 -13.82 16.38 -19.55
C VAL A 527 -13.58 14.88 -19.52
N PHE A 528 -12.79 14.38 -18.57
CA PHE A 528 -12.54 12.95 -18.42
C PHE A 528 -13.84 12.17 -18.15
N LEU A 529 -14.65 12.65 -17.19
CA LEU A 529 -15.92 12.02 -16.84
C LEU A 529 -16.93 12.09 -17.98
N LEU A 530 -17.00 13.23 -18.68
CA LEU A 530 -17.86 13.40 -19.85
C LEU A 530 -17.48 12.42 -20.96
N PHE A 531 -16.18 12.27 -21.26
CA PHE A 531 -15.71 11.32 -22.27
C PHE A 531 -16.10 9.88 -21.91
N ILE A 532 -15.94 9.47 -20.63
CA ILE A 532 -16.38 8.15 -20.18
C ILE A 532 -17.90 8.00 -20.30
N ALA A 533 -18.69 9.02 -19.95
CA ALA A 533 -20.14 8.99 -20.03
C ALA A 533 -20.61 8.87 -21.49
N CYS A 534 -20.00 9.61 -22.42
CA CYS A 534 -20.28 9.52 -23.85
C CYS A 534 -19.88 8.14 -24.42
N ALA A 535 -18.71 7.64 -24.02
CA ALA A 535 -18.27 6.30 -24.42
C ALA A 535 -19.19 5.20 -23.88
N ALA A 536 -19.78 5.38 -22.70
CA ALA A 536 -20.74 4.43 -22.11
C ALA A 536 -22.11 4.43 -22.80
N SER A 537 -22.45 5.50 -23.50
CA SER A 537 -23.72 5.65 -24.22
C SER A 537 -23.67 5.02 -25.62
N ALA A 538 -22.48 4.68 -26.12
CA ALA A 538 -22.32 3.99 -27.41
C ALA A 538 -22.78 2.52 -27.30
N PRO A 539 -23.56 1.99 -28.28
CA PRO A 539 -24.23 0.68 -28.17
C PRO A 539 -23.30 -0.53 -28.05
N ASP A 540 -22.04 -0.38 -28.42
CA ASP A 540 -21.06 -1.50 -28.49
C ASP A 540 -20.19 -1.70 -27.22
N ILE A 541 -20.51 -1.05 -26.09
CA ILE A 541 -19.66 -1.07 -24.90
C ILE A 541 -20.15 -2.05 -23.85
N PRO A 542 -19.28 -2.96 -23.33
CA PRO A 542 -19.61 -3.84 -22.22
C PRO A 542 -19.98 -3.07 -20.93
N PRO A 543 -20.86 -3.59 -20.09
CA PRO A 543 -21.63 -2.85 -19.08
C PRO A 543 -20.86 -2.48 -17.79
N LEU A 544 -19.65 -1.91 -17.86
CA LEU A 544 -18.94 -1.43 -16.67
C LEU A 544 -19.66 -0.25 -15.97
N THR A 545 -20.37 0.58 -16.74
CA THR A 545 -21.09 1.75 -16.22
C THR A 545 -22.53 1.45 -15.78
N ARG A 546 -23.16 0.39 -16.30
CA ARG A 546 -24.54 0.01 -15.93
C ARG A 546 -24.70 -0.38 -14.47
N THR A 547 -23.64 -0.87 -13.81
CA THR A 547 -23.70 -1.26 -12.39
C THR A 547 -23.51 -0.06 -11.45
N ALA A 548 -22.74 0.95 -11.84
CA ALA A 548 -22.55 2.17 -11.06
C ALA A 548 -23.79 3.09 -11.16
N SER A 549 -24.31 3.29 -12.37
CA SER A 549 -25.54 4.09 -12.59
C SER A 549 -26.78 3.42 -12.00
N ARG A 550 -26.91 2.09 -12.04
CA ARG A 550 -28.03 1.40 -11.36
C ARG A 550 -27.94 1.50 -9.84
N ARG A 551 -26.77 1.50 -9.23
CA ARG A 551 -26.63 1.72 -7.78
C ARG A 551 -26.95 3.16 -7.37
N LEU A 552 -26.58 4.16 -8.18
CA LEU A 552 -26.94 5.56 -7.96
C LEU A 552 -28.44 5.81 -8.19
N ALA A 553 -29.05 5.14 -9.18
CA ALA A 553 -30.49 5.18 -9.41
C ALA A 553 -31.28 4.47 -8.28
N HIS A 554 -30.82 3.31 -7.80
CA HIS A 554 -31.42 2.62 -6.65
C HIS A 554 -31.27 3.41 -5.33
N ALA A 555 -30.16 4.10 -5.12
CA ALA A 555 -29.98 4.95 -3.94
C ALA A 555 -30.93 6.16 -3.95
N ARG A 556 -31.28 6.69 -5.14
CA ARG A 556 -32.30 7.75 -5.29
C ARG A 556 -33.74 7.26 -5.10
N CYS A 557 -34.03 6.01 -5.44
CA CYS A 557 -35.37 5.45 -5.27
C CYS A 557 -35.69 4.98 -3.85
N HIS A 558 -34.70 4.75 -2.99
CA HIS A 558 -34.91 4.35 -1.58
C HIS A 558 -34.92 5.53 -0.60
N GLY A 559 -34.80 6.77 -1.06
CA GLY A 559 -34.85 7.98 -0.24
C GLY A 559 -36.23 8.65 -0.11
N ALA A 560 -37.32 8.11 -0.68
CA ALA A 560 -38.65 8.66 -0.53
C ALA A 560 -39.38 7.97 0.63
N PRO A 561 -39.95 8.72 1.61
CA PRO A 561 -40.69 8.13 2.70
C PRO A 561 -42.00 7.56 2.19
N ARG A 562 -42.27 6.27 2.48
CA ARG A 562 -43.59 5.68 2.30
C ARG A 562 -44.58 6.36 3.22
N ARG A 563 -45.57 7.03 2.64
CA ARG A 563 -46.79 7.41 3.32
C ARG A 563 -47.62 6.16 3.55
N ASP A 564 -47.89 5.88 4.82
CA ASP A 564 -48.88 4.91 5.26
C ASP A 564 -50.27 5.34 4.80
N SER A 565 -50.97 4.46 4.11
CA SER A 565 -52.42 4.52 4.00
C SER A 565 -52.97 3.14 4.41
N SER A 566 -53.42 3.10 5.67
CA SER A 566 -54.36 2.10 6.18
C SER A 566 -55.73 2.31 5.57
N THR A 567 -56.44 1.27 5.13
CA THR A 567 -57.81 0.88 5.56
C THR A 567 -58.50 -0.03 4.57
N ALA A 568 -59.19 -0.99 5.16
CA ALA A 568 -60.40 -1.72 4.74
C ALA A 568 -60.21 -2.90 3.75
N ALA A 569 -60.34 -4.11 4.23
CA ALA A 569 -61.53 -4.90 4.55
C ALA A 569 -61.91 -5.94 3.46
N GLU A 570 -62.00 -7.18 3.91
CA GLU A 570 -62.98 -8.23 3.61
C GLU A 570 -63.11 -8.84 2.21
N ALA A 571 -62.92 -10.16 2.17
CA ALA A 571 -63.86 -11.20 1.77
C ALA A 571 -63.19 -12.37 1.01
N SER A 572 -63.15 -13.53 1.65
CA SER A 572 -63.17 -14.86 0.99
C SER A 572 -64.55 -15.12 0.41
N PRO A 573 -64.77 -16.02 -0.56
CA PRO A 573 -64.69 -17.48 -0.28
C PRO A 573 -64.38 -18.42 -1.47
N VAL A 574 -63.86 -19.60 -1.10
CA VAL A 574 -64.27 -21.00 -1.37
C VAL A 574 -64.42 -21.53 -2.80
N GLY A 575 -63.82 -22.70 -3.01
CA GLY A 575 -64.18 -23.73 -3.98
C GLY A 575 -63.11 -23.94 -5.05
N GLY A 576 -62.49 -25.06 -5.26
CA GLY A 576 -62.91 -26.40 -5.27
C GLY A 576 -62.22 -27.05 -6.46
N ASP A 577 -61.75 -28.25 -6.24
CA ASP A 577 -61.56 -29.35 -7.18
C ASP A 577 -60.24 -29.54 -7.96
N VAL A 578 -59.58 -30.58 -7.52
CA VAL A 578 -58.72 -31.54 -8.24
C VAL A 578 -59.60 -32.36 -9.22
N PRO A 579 -59.11 -32.88 -10.40
CA PRO A 579 -58.26 -34.06 -10.39
C PRO A 579 -57.28 -34.26 -11.61
N LEU A 580 -56.23 -35.06 -11.34
CA LEU A 580 -55.68 -36.24 -12.04
C LEU A 580 -55.57 -36.23 -13.60
N ASP A 581 -54.49 -36.49 -14.18
CA ASP A 581 -53.83 -37.76 -14.54
C ASP A 581 -53.08 -37.69 -15.89
N ARG A 582 -52.05 -38.53 -15.97
CA ARG A 582 -51.44 -39.23 -17.11
C ARG A 582 -50.44 -38.53 -18.05
N ARG A 583 -49.20 -38.97 -17.84
CA ARG A 583 -48.41 -39.88 -18.72
C ARG A 583 -48.05 -39.41 -20.13
N HIS A 584 -46.85 -39.50 -20.42
CA HIS A 584 -45.98 -40.28 -21.33
C HIS A 584 -45.07 -39.50 -22.25
N HIS A 585 -43.84 -39.98 -22.24
CA HIS A 585 -42.88 -40.23 -23.32
C HIS A 585 -42.38 -39.08 -24.23
N GLY A 586 -41.07 -39.08 -24.35
CA GLY A 586 -40.20 -38.48 -25.36
C GLY A 586 -38.84 -38.24 -24.76
#